data_f8ebe2ed213728e730deb1a82e38f48a
#
_entry.id   f8ebe2ed213728e730deb1a82e38f48a
#
_cell.length_a   1.000
_cell.length_b   1.000
_cell.length_c   1.000
_cell.angle_alpha   90.00
_cell.angle_beta   90.00
_cell.angle_gamma   90.00
#
_symmetry.space_group_name_H-M   'P 1'
#
loop_
_entity.id
_entity.type
_entity.pdbx_description
1 polymer ?
#
loop_
_entity_poly.entity_id
_entity_poly.type
_entity_poly.pdbx_seq_one_letter_code
_entity_poly.pdbx_strand_id
1 'polypeptide(L)'
;MLDVIGAGATATSTIDWHTVWKTSPEATATALEIQRIHNEGRNRSTVETKRYTEYSTSWIHQTSVVARRSAAAIWRNPTYVTAKLLLNVAAGLFIGFTFWKSPSTEQGTRSKLFSIFMVLILTVPGAQQLQISFIANRTIYEVRERPSKMYSWTAWVTAQILVELPWNMFGGILLFFCWYWTVGYPMERAGFALFVSAVLLPFYYTTIGQAVAAIAPVVEVAALLFTSTFSFVLIL
;
A
#
# COMPACT_ATOMS: atom_id res chain seq x y z
N MET A 1 -35.93 -2.87 -25.24
CA MET A 1 -35.96 -4.36 -25.19
C MET A 1 -36.45 -4.86 -23.83
N LEU A 2 -35.93 -4.38 -22.69
CA LEU A 2 -36.38 -4.78 -21.34
C LEU A 2 -37.88 -4.47 -21.09
N ASP A 3 -38.40 -3.34 -21.56
CA ASP A 3 -39.80 -2.98 -21.40
C ASP A 3 -40.75 -3.91 -22.14
N VAL A 4 -40.32 -4.49 -23.27
CA VAL A 4 -41.10 -5.43 -24.08
C VAL A 4 -41.28 -6.79 -23.40
N ILE A 5 -40.24 -7.22 -22.63
CA ILE A 5 -40.28 -8.50 -21.91
C ILE A 5 -40.81 -8.37 -20.48
N GLY A 6 -41.25 -7.21 -20.06
CA GLY A 6 -41.85 -7.01 -18.74
C GLY A 6 -40.85 -6.89 -17.59
N ALA A 7 -39.57 -6.58 -17.87
CA ALA A 7 -38.50 -6.52 -16.88
C ALA A 7 -38.09 -5.09 -16.51
N GLY A 8 -39.02 -4.21 -16.22
CA GLY A 8 -38.75 -2.83 -15.81
C GLY A 8 -39.87 -2.26 -14.95
N ALA A 9 -39.61 -1.16 -14.22
CA ALA A 9 -40.59 -0.49 -13.35
C ALA A 9 -41.81 0.05 -14.12
N THR A 10 -41.71 0.21 -15.43
CA THR A 10 -42.75 0.70 -16.36
C THR A 10 -43.28 -0.38 -17.29
N ALA A 11 -42.93 -1.66 -17.04
CA ALA A 11 -43.31 -2.75 -17.91
C ALA A 11 -44.82 -3.03 -17.85
N THR A 12 -45.47 -2.98 -19.01
CA THR A 12 -46.93 -3.22 -19.17
C THR A 12 -47.25 -4.54 -19.85
N SER A 13 -46.28 -5.45 -19.97
CA SER A 13 -46.51 -6.72 -20.66
C SER A 13 -47.38 -7.64 -19.80
N THR A 14 -48.51 -8.09 -20.34
CA THR A 14 -49.39 -9.09 -19.76
C THR A 14 -49.02 -10.53 -20.17
N ILE A 15 -47.99 -10.69 -21.00
CA ILE A 15 -47.53 -11.95 -21.55
C ILE A 15 -46.50 -12.55 -20.60
N ASP A 16 -46.72 -13.77 -20.14
CA ASP A 16 -45.70 -14.56 -19.43
C ASP A 16 -44.72 -15.16 -20.44
N TRP A 17 -43.63 -14.39 -20.66
CA TRP A 17 -42.57 -14.77 -21.58
C TRP A 17 -41.83 -16.07 -21.16
N HIS A 18 -41.86 -16.41 -19.89
CA HIS A 18 -41.26 -17.66 -19.42
C HIS A 18 -42.07 -18.88 -19.93
N THR A 19 -43.37 -18.80 -19.85
CA THR A 19 -44.24 -19.89 -20.37
C THR A 19 -44.13 -19.99 -21.88
N VAL A 20 -44.13 -18.83 -22.61
CA VAL A 20 -43.89 -18.79 -24.06
C VAL A 20 -42.56 -19.40 -24.44
N TRP A 21 -41.50 -19.07 -23.71
CA TRP A 21 -40.18 -19.67 -23.91
C TRP A 21 -40.21 -21.18 -23.72
N LYS A 22 -40.77 -21.67 -22.61
CA LYS A 22 -40.82 -23.11 -22.31
C LYS A 22 -41.53 -23.95 -23.35
N THR A 23 -42.53 -23.39 -24.04
CA THR A 23 -43.30 -24.04 -25.09
C THR A 23 -42.70 -23.86 -26.48
N SER A 24 -41.63 -23.05 -26.60
CA SER A 24 -40.99 -22.77 -27.89
C SER A 24 -40.13 -23.92 -28.41
N PRO A 25 -40.00 -24.05 -29.74
CA PRO A 25 -39.11 -25.05 -30.34
C PRO A 25 -37.62 -24.79 -29.97
N GLU A 26 -37.25 -23.54 -29.72
CA GLU A 26 -35.89 -23.16 -29.28
C GLU A 26 -35.57 -23.71 -27.88
N ALA A 27 -36.54 -23.70 -26.95
CA ALA A 27 -36.33 -24.26 -25.62
C ALA A 27 -36.11 -25.77 -25.68
N THR A 28 -36.86 -26.47 -26.51
CA THR A 28 -36.68 -27.93 -26.71
C THR A 28 -35.34 -28.25 -27.38
N ALA A 29 -34.94 -27.49 -28.39
CA ALA A 29 -33.62 -27.62 -29.03
C ALA A 29 -32.49 -27.39 -28.05
N THR A 30 -32.59 -26.34 -27.22
CA THR A 30 -31.60 -26.02 -26.18
C THR A 30 -31.51 -27.16 -25.14
N ALA A 31 -32.65 -27.74 -24.70
CA ALA A 31 -32.67 -28.84 -23.76
C ALA A 31 -32.00 -30.09 -24.35
N LEU A 32 -32.23 -30.41 -25.62
CA LEU A 32 -31.58 -31.52 -26.32
C LEU A 32 -30.06 -31.31 -26.44
N GLU A 33 -29.65 -30.08 -26.77
CA GLU A 33 -28.23 -29.76 -26.86
C GLU A 33 -27.51 -29.86 -25.50
N ILE A 34 -28.15 -29.38 -24.42
CA ILE A 34 -27.64 -29.56 -23.06
C ILE A 34 -27.49 -31.04 -22.71
N GLN A 35 -28.48 -31.89 -23.04
CA GLN A 35 -28.38 -33.32 -22.82
C GLN A 35 -27.25 -33.98 -23.63
N ARG A 36 -27.05 -33.54 -24.89
CA ARG A 36 -25.93 -33.98 -25.70
C ARG A 36 -24.58 -33.64 -25.04
N ILE A 37 -24.39 -32.40 -24.63
CA ILE A 37 -23.17 -31.95 -23.96
C ILE A 37 -22.93 -32.74 -22.66
N HIS A 38 -23.98 -32.98 -21.87
CA HIS A 38 -23.86 -33.79 -20.65
C HIS A 38 -23.45 -35.22 -20.92
N ASN A 39 -24.02 -35.85 -21.96
CA ASN A 39 -23.66 -37.20 -22.34
C ASN A 39 -22.23 -37.32 -22.89
N GLU A 40 -21.81 -36.34 -23.71
CA GLU A 40 -20.45 -36.26 -24.18
C GLU A 40 -19.46 -36.02 -23.02
N GLY A 41 -19.82 -35.13 -22.05
CA GLY A 41 -19.04 -34.87 -20.86
C GLY A 41 -18.91 -36.11 -19.95
N ARG A 42 -19.97 -36.92 -19.82
CA ARG A 42 -19.95 -38.14 -19.03
C ARG A 42 -19.06 -39.22 -19.65
N ASN A 43 -18.99 -39.28 -20.98
CA ASN A 43 -18.19 -40.25 -21.72
C ASN A 43 -16.73 -39.82 -21.91
N ARG A 44 -16.39 -38.54 -21.60
CA ARG A 44 -14.98 -38.10 -21.56
C ARG A 44 -14.31 -38.75 -20.36
N SER A 45 -13.16 -39.38 -20.59
CA SER A 45 -12.31 -39.85 -19.51
C SER A 45 -12.05 -38.69 -18.55
N THR A 46 -12.21 -38.93 -17.25
CA THR A 46 -11.86 -37.95 -16.20
C THR A 46 -10.42 -37.50 -16.44
N VAL A 47 -10.26 -36.30 -17.02
CA VAL A 47 -8.96 -35.66 -17.07
C VAL A 47 -8.54 -35.50 -15.62
N GLU A 48 -7.39 -36.11 -15.26
CA GLU A 48 -6.80 -35.88 -13.94
C GLU A 48 -6.89 -34.41 -13.61
N THR A 49 -7.61 -34.09 -12.54
CA THR A 49 -7.76 -32.72 -12.06
C THR A 49 -6.38 -32.27 -11.69
N LYS A 50 -5.69 -31.59 -12.62
CA LYS A 50 -4.45 -30.88 -12.29
C LYS A 50 -4.80 -29.97 -11.12
N ARG A 51 -4.15 -30.18 -9.98
CA ARG A 51 -4.25 -29.27 -8.84
C ARG A 51 -3.72 -27.93 -9.30
N TYR A 52 -4.63 -27.06 -9.68
CA TYR A 52 -4.29 -25.67 -9.98
C TYR A 52 -3.99 -24.96 -8.66
N THR A 53 -2.83 -24.34 -8.57
CA THR A 53 -2.54 -23.38 -7.51
C THR A 53 -3.49 -22.20 -7.66
N GLU A 54 -3.86 -21.57 -6.55
CA GLU A 54 -4.78 -20.41 -6.57
C GLU A 54 -4.30 -19.30 -7.52
N TYR A 55 -2.98 -19.16 -7.66
CA TYR A 55 -2.31 -18.21 -8.55
C TYR A 55 -1.45 -18.96 -9.57
N SER A 56 -1.43 -18.48 -10.79
CA SER A 56 -0.71 -19.12 -11.90
C SER A 56 0.83 -19.05 -11.79
N THR A 57 1.35 -18.09 -11.00
CA THR A 57 2.78 -17.81 -10.88
C THR A 57 3.27 -17.90 -9.44
N SER A 58 4.59 -18.11 -9.25
CA SER A 58 5.21 -18.16 -7.92
C SER A 58 5.11 -16.81 -7.21
N TRP A 59 5.08 -16.83 -5.88
CA TRP A 59 4.98 -15.63 -5.04
C TRP A 59 6.10 -14.61 -5.30
N ILE A 60 7.33 -15.07 -5.51
CA ILE A 60 8.48 -14.20 -5.83
C ILE A 60 8.26 -13.46 -7.15
N HIS A 61 7.78 -14.17 -8.17
CA HIS A 61 7.48 -13.56 -9.46
C HIS A 61 6.37 -12.51 -9.35
N GLN A 62 5.28 -12.83 -8.65
CA GLN A 62 4.19 -11.88 -8.37
C GLN A 62 4.71 -10.61 -7.70
N THR A 63 5.50 -10.77 -6.61
CA THR A 63 6.10 -9.65 -5.87
C THR A 63 6.99 -8.80 -6.76
N SER A 64 7.83 -9.42 -7.59
CA SER A 64 8.74 -8.71 -8.50
C SER A 64 7.99 -7.88 -9.54
N VAL A 65 6.96 -8.46 -10.16
CA VAL A 65 6.14 -7.75 -11.17
C VAL A 65 5.40 -6.58 -10.54
N VAL A 66 4.77 -6.79 -9.37
CA VAL A 66 4.03 -5.75 -8.66
C VAL A 66 4.99 -4.65 -8.17
N ALA A 67 6.16 -5.01 -7.63
CA ALA A 67 7.17 -4.06 -7.19
C ALA A 67 7.67 -3.19 -8.37
N ARG A 68 7.97 -3.81 -9.52
CA ARG A 68 8.38 -3.08 -10.71
C ARG A 68 7.32 -2.09 -11.20
N ARG A 69 6.05 -2.50 -11.19
CA ARG A 69 4.91 -1.62 -11.53
C ARG A 69 4.80 -0.44 -10.55
N SER A 70 4.85 -0.72 -9.25
CA SER A 70 4.77 0.30 -8.20
C SER A 70 5.96 1.25 -8.22
N ALA A 71 7.18 0.75 -8.45
CA ALA A 71 8.38 1.57 -8.61
C ALA A 71 8.26 2.52 -9.83
N ALA A 72 7.76 2.01 -10.95
CA ALA A 72 7.53 2.84 -12.13
C ALA A 72 6.45 3.92 -11.87
N ALA A 73 5.41 3.60 -11.10
CA ALA A 73 4.38 4.56 -10.72
C ALA A 73 4.93 5.68 -9.82
N ILE A 74 5.76 5.34 -8.83
CA ILE A 74 6.42 6.33 -7.97
C ILE A 74 7.38 7.19 -8.78
N TRP A 75 8.19 6.59 -9.66
CA TRP A 75 9.14 7.33 -10.51
C TRP A 75 8.43 8.33 -11.44
N ARG A 76 7.24 7.99 -11.92
CA ARG A 76 6.40 8.86 -12.77
C ARG A 76 5.63 9.92 -11.97
N ASN A 77 5.69 9.89 -10.65
CA ASN A 77 5.10 10.88 -9.77
C ASN A 77 6.18 11.71 -9.06
N PRO A 78 6.84 12.66 -9.76
CA PRO A 78 7.94 13.43 -9.20
C PRO A 78 7.49 14.29 -8.02
N THR A 79 6.25 14.75 -7.99
CA THR A 79 5.70 15.55 -6.89
C THR A 79 5.75 14.79 -5.56
N TYR A 80 5.38 13.51 -5.56
CA TYR A 80 5.42 12.66 -4.36
C TYR A 80 6.85 12.50 -3.83
N VAL A 81 7.79 12.15 -4.71
CA VAL A 81 9.20 11.93 -4.33
C VAL A 81 9.85 13.22 -3.88
N THR A 82 9.65 14.33 -4.63
CA THR A 82 10.23 15.63 -4.30
C THR A 82 9.71 16.17 -2.98
N ALA A 83 8.40 16.08 -2.72
CA ALA A 83 7.80 16.50 -1.46
C ALA A 83 8.39 15.73 -0.27
N LYS A 84 8.59 14.42 -0.42
CA LYS A 84 9.18 13.55 0.61
C LYS A 84 10.64 13.94 0.90
N LEU A 85 11.46 14.13 -0.12
CA LEU A 85 12.85 14.52 0.04
C LEU A 85 12.98 15.93 0.60
N LEU A 86 12.17 16.87 0.10
CA LEU A 86 12.15 18.24 0.57
C LEU A 86 11.73 18.32 2.04
N LEU A 87 10.75 17.52 2.48
CA LEU A 87 10.36 17.44 3.89
C LEU A 87 11.56 17.08 4.77
N ASN A 88 12.32 16.05 4.40
CA ASN A 88 13.48 15.58 5.17
C ASN A 88 14.60 16.64 5.20
N VAL A 89 14.90 17.27 4.07
CA VAL A 89 15.93 18.31 3.99
C VAL A 89 15.50 19.55 4.78
N ALA A 90 14.29 20.06 4.55
CA ALA A 90 13.78 21.24 5.23
C ALA A 90 13.72 21.04 6.75
N ALA A 91 13.20 19.90 7.19
CA ALA A 91 13.14 19.59 8.62
C ALA A 91 14.53 19.37 9.21
N GLY A 92 15.44 18.70 8.51
CA GLY A 92 16.83 18.52 8.94
C GLY A 92 17.56 19.86 9.12
N LEU A 93 17.41 20.76 8.16
CA LEU A 93 17.98 22.11 8.26
C LEU A 93 17.31 22.93 9.38
N PHE A 94 15.98 22.87 9.48
CA PHE A 94 15.25 23.58 10.53
C PHE A 94 15.72 23.14 11.93
N ILE A 95 15.77 21.84 12.19
CA ILE A 95 16.25 21.28 13.46
C ILE A 95 17.73 21.62 13.66
N GLY A 96 18.55 21.45 12.60
CA GLY A 96 19.97 21.74 12.64
C GLY A 96 20.28 23.19 13.01
N PHE A 97 19.60 24.16 12.40
CA PHE A 97 19.78 25.56 12.69
C PHE A 97 19.20 25.99 14.06
N THR A 98 18.09 25.39 14.48
CA THR A 98 17.51 25.64 15.81
C THR A 98 18.48 25.25 16.93
N PHE A 99 19.24 24.18 16.76
CA PHE A 99 20.18 23.64 17.74
C PHE A 99 21.65 23.81 17.29
N TRP A 100 21.97 24.88 16.58
CA TRP A 100 23.26 25.10 15.95
C TRP A 100 24.42 24.97 16.94
N LYS A 101 25.40 24.10 16.61
CA LYS A 101 26.63 23.86 17.36
C LYS A 101 26.43 23.84 18.89
N SER A 102 25.48 23.04 19.36
CA SER A 102 25.18 22.91 20.78
C SER A 102 26.44 22.55 21.58
N PRO A 103 26.84 23.33 22.60
CA PRO A 103 28.05 23.11 23.35
C PRO A 103 28.00 21.80 24.18
N SER A 104 29.16 21.37 24.70
CA SER A 104 29.24 20.16 25.56
C SER A 104 28.94 20.48 27.04
N THR A 105 28.01 21.41 27.28
CA THR A 105 27.51 21.76 28.61
C THR A 105 26.24 20.99 28.94
N GLU A 106 25.76 21.03 30.18
CA GLU A 106 24.49 20.38 30.56
C GLU A 106 23.33 20.92 29.70
N GLN A 107 23.25 22.23 29.50
CA GLN A 107 22.23 22.81 28.64
C GLN A 107 22.36 22.39 27.17
N GLY A 108 23.61 22.30 26.64
CA GLY A 108 23.83 21.80 25.29
C GLY A 108 23.49 20.33 25.13
N THR A 109 23.68 19.50 26.16
CA THR A 109 23.22 18.09 26.17
C THR A 109 21.69 18.00 26.11
N ARG A 110 20.99 18.83 26.86
CA ARG A 110 19.51 18.94 26.77
C ARG A 110 19.06 19.34 25.35
N SER A 111 19.72 20.34 24.76
CA SER A 111 19.44 20.77 23.37
C SER A 111 19.65 19.64 22.37
N LYS A 112 20.71 18.84 22.52
CA LYS A 112 20.95 17.65 21.69
C LYS A 112 19.85 16.60 21.85
N LEU A 113 19.40 16.32 23.08
CA LEU A 113 18.27 15.42 23.32
C LEU A 113 16.99 15.91 22.66
N PHE A 114 16.67 17.21 22.79
CA PHE A 114 15.51 17.79 22.11
C PHE A 114 15.62 17.70 20.59
N SER A 115 16.81 17.84 20.01
CA SER A 115 16.97 17.71 18.56
C SER A 115 16.72 16.26 18.08
N ILE A 116 17.11 15.24 18.86
CA ILE A 116 16.77 13.83 18.58
C ILE A 116 15.25 13.63 18.66
N PHE A 117 14.62 14.17 19.69
CA PHE A 117 13.17 14.10 19.86
C PHE A 117 12.42 14.72 18.67
N MET A 118 12.88 15.88 18.15
CA MET A 118 12.32 16.51 16.95
C MET A 118 12.48 15.64 15.71
N VAL A 119 13.61 14.96 15.55
CA VAL A 119 13.81 13.99 14.46
C VAL A 119 12.84 12.80 14.57
N LEU A 120 12.56 12.30 15.77
CA LEU A 120 11.58 11.26 15.98
C LEU A 120 10.16 11.73 15.61
N ILE A 121 9.76 12.94 15.98
CA ILE A 121 8.46 13.52 15.61
C ILE A 121 8.29 13.59 14.08
N LEU A 122 9.36 13.80 13.32
CA LEU A 122 9.32 13.85 11.86
C LEU A 122 8.85 12.54 11.22
N THR A 123 8.92 11.41 11.93
CA THR A 123 8.40 10.13 11.44
C THR A 123 6.88 10.17 11.20
N VAL A 124 6.14 11.02 11.94
CA VAL A 124 4.69 11.15 11.80
C VAL A 124 4.28 11.69 10.43
N PRO A 125 4.74 12.87 9.97
CA PRO A 125 4.41 13.34 8.63
C PRO A 125 4.99 12.43 7.52
N GLY A 126 6.12 11.78 7.76
CA GLY A 126 6.68 10.77 6.85
C GLY A 126 5.74 9.57 6.66
N ALA A 127 5.17 9.05 7.74
CA ALA A 127 4.18 7.97 7.70
C ALA A 127 2.88 8.43 7.04
N GLN A 128 2.38 9.62 7.34
CA GLN A 128 1.14 10.14 6.76
C GLN A 128 1.23 10.29 5.23
N GLN A 129 2.36 10.74 4.70
CA GLN A 129 2.58 10.83 3.26
C GLN A 129 2.44 9.47 2.56
N LEU A 130 3.06 8.42 3.12
CA LEU A 130 2.98 7.08 2.51
C LEU A 130 1.59 6.46 2.66
N GLN A 131 0.84 6.78 3.73
CA GLN A 131 -0.52 6.27 3.95
C GLN A 131 -1.49 6.71 2.86
N ILE A 132 -1.37 7.94 2.37
CA ILE A 132 -2.19 8.46 1.27
C ILE A 132 -2.02 7.58 0.02
N SER A 133 -0.78 7.35 -0.39
CA SER A 133 -0.45 6.53 -1.55
C SER A 133 -0.86 5.06 -1.36
N PHE A 134 -0.61 4.51 -0.18
CA PHE A 134 -0.94 3.12 0.14
C PHE A 134 -2.45 2.87 0.10
N ILE A 135 -3.28 3.72 0.70
CA ILE A 135 -4.74 3.58 0.72
C ILE A 135 -5.32 3.69 -0.69
N ALA A 136 -4.83 4.64 -1.50
CA ALA A 136 -5.26 4.76 -2.90
C ALA A 136 -4.94 3.48 -3.70
N ASN A 137 -3.73 2.94 -3.56
CA ASN A 137 -3.33 1.69 -4.22
C ASN A 137 -4.10 0.48 -3.68
N ARG A 138 -4.40 0.44 -2.36
CA ARG A 138 -5.20 -0.62 -1.74
C ARG A 138 -6.61 -0.67 -2.33
N THR A 139 -7.25 0.48 -2.50
CA THR A 139 -8.60 0.56 -3.08
C THR A 139 -8.63 -0.05 -4.48
N ILE A 140 -7.64 0.25 -5.32
CA ILE A 140 -7.53 -0.35 -6.66
C ILE A 140 -7.33 -1.87 -6.57
N TYR A 141 -6.48 -2.32 -5.66
CA TYR A 141 -6.24 -3.75 -5.43
C TYR A 141 -7.50 -4.48 -5.01
N GLU A 142 -8.22 -3.97 -3.99
CA GLU A 142 -9.41 -4.63 -3.43
C GLU A 142 -10.58 -4.66 -4.41
N VAL A 143 -10.80 -3.59 -5.18
CA VAL A 143 -11.95 -3.50 -6.10
C VAL A 143 -11.71 -4.26 -7.40
N ARG A 144 -10.50 -4.26 -7.93
CA ARG A 144 -10.22 -4.80 -9.27
C ARG A 144 -9.34 -6.04 -9.28
N GLU A 145 -8.21 -5.99 -8.59
CA GLU A 145 -7.15 -6.97 -8.77
C GLU A 145 -7.33 -8.22 -7.91
N ARG A 146 -7.83 -8.06 -6.69
CA ARG A 146 -8.12 -9.17 -5.77
C ARG A 146 -9.27 -10.06 -6.25
N PRO A 147 -10.43 -9.53 -6.68
CA PRO A 147 -11.51 -10.37 -7.23
C PRO A 147 -11.08 -11.13 -8.48
N SER A 148 -10.22 -10.55 -9.30
CA SER A 148 -9.67 -11.19 -10.51
C SER A 148 -8.54 -12.18 -10.22
N LYS A 149 -8.18 -12.43 -8.94
CA LYS A 149 -7.11 -13.33 -8.49
C LYS A 149 -5.79 -13.15 -9.25
N MET A 150 -5.43 -11.91 -9.58
CA MET A 150 -4.23 -11.60 -10.37
C MET A 150 -2.95 -11.96 -9.61
N TYR A 151 -2.90 -11.69 -8.31
CA TYR A 151 -1.79 -12.00 -7.40
C TYR A 151 -2.23 -11.95 -5.93
N SER A 152 -1.42 -12.54 -5.05
CA SER A 152 -1.72 -12.62 -3.61
C SER A 152 -1.60 -11.28 -2.90
N TRP A 153 -2.38 -11.08 -1.85
CA TRP A 153 -2.30 -9.88 -1.01
C TRP A 153 -0.94 -9.73 -0.33
N THR A 154 -0.30 -10.85 0.04
CA THR A 154 1.03 -10.84 0.64
C THR A 154 2.10 -10.35 -0.34
N ALA A 155 2.03 -10.76 -1.61
CA ALA A 155 2.92 -10.26 -2.65
C ALA A 155 2.74 -8.75 -2.86
N TRP A 156 1.48 -8.26 -2.82
CA TRP A 156 1.19 -6.84 -2.95
C TRP A 156 1.75 -6.01 -1.79
N VAL A 157 1.49 -6.40 -0.53
CA VAL A 157 1.99 -5.68 0.65
C VAL A 157 3.52 -5.65 0.66
N THR A 158 4.16 -6.80 0.42
CA THR A 158 5.62 -6.87 0.36
C THR A 158 6.20 -5.96 -0.73
N ALA A 159 5.58 -5.93 -1.90
CA ALA A 159 5.99 -5.04 -2.99
C ALA A 159 5.87 -3.55 -2.60
N GLN A 160 4.79 -3.15 -1.91
CA GLN A 160 4.62 -1.77 -1.45
C GLN A 160 5.72 -1.37 -0.45
N ILE A 161 6.06 -2.24 0.51
CA ILE A 161 7.14 -1.99 1.47
C ILE A 161 8.48 -1.86 0.74
N LEU A 162 8.81 -2.81 -0.13
CA LEU A 162 10.10 -2.85 -0.84
C LEU A 162 10.33 -1.62 -1.73
N VAL A 163 9.27 -1.07 -2.31
CA VAL A 163 9.38 0.09 -3.21
C VAL A 163 9.47 1.40 -2.45
N GLU A 164 8.82 1.50 -1.28
CA GLU A 164 8.86 2.70 -0.43
C GLU A 164 10.18 2.85 0.34
N LEU A 165 10.75 1.74 0.82
CA LEU A 165 11.95 1.74 1.66
C LEU A 165 13.15 2.51 1.06
N PRO A 166 13.56 2.30 -0.20
CA PRO A 166 14.72 3.02 -0.76
C PRO A 166 14.56 4.54 -0.73
N TRP A 167 13.37 5.04 -1.03
CA TRP A 167 13.08 6.48 -1.01
C TRP A 167 13.10 7.05 0.39
N ASN A 168 12.55 6.31 1.36
CA ASN A 168 12.55 6.72 2.76
C ASN A 168 13.96 6.65 3.36
N MET A 169 14.75 5.64 3.01
CA MET A 169 16.16 5.54 3.41
C MET A 169 16.98 6.70 2.84
N PHE A 170 16.78 7.03 1.56
CA PHE A 170 17.46 8.16 0.94
C PHE A 170 17.06 9.49 1.61
N GLY A 171 15.78 9.68 1.93
CA GLY A 171 15.32 10.82 2.73
C GLY A 171 15.97 10.88 4.11
N GLY A 172 16.12 9.74 4.79
CA GLY A 172 16.81 9.63 6.09
C GLY A 172 18.31 9.96 6.02
N ILE A 173 18.97 9.59 4.91
CA ILE A 173 20.37 9.97 4.65
C ILE A 173 20.46 11.50 4.50
N LEU A 174 19.60 12.12 3.72
CA LEU A 174 19.58 13.57 3.54
C LEU A 174 19.31 14.30 4.86
N LEU A 175 18.33 13.80 5.64
CA LEU A 175 18.04 14.30 6.97
C LEU A 175 19.29 14.26 7.87
N PHE A 176 20.00 13.11 7.88
CA PHE A 176 21.21 12.93 8.67
C PHE A 176 22.27 13.97 8.32
N PHE A 177 22.55 14.19 7.03
CA PHE A 177 23.54 15.16 6.59
C PHE A 177 23.16 16.59 6.98
N CYS A 178 21.88 16.95 6.88
CA CYS A 178 21.41 18.31 7.25
C CYS A 178 21.39 18.55 8.76
N TRP A 179 21.09 17.50 9.56
CA TRP A 179 20.87 17.63 10.99
C TRP A 179 22.13 17.36 11.83
N TYR A 180 22.83 16.25 11.58
CA TYR A 180 23.84 15.69 12.49
C TYR A 180 25.02 16.65 12.70
N TRP A 181 25.63 17.13 11.63
CA TRP A 181 26.77 18.05 11.71
C TRP A 181 26.38 19.47 12.11
N THR A 182 25.21 19.90 11.75
CA THR A 182 24.72 21.25 12.07
C THR A 182 24.52 21.42 13.57
N VAL A 183 24.02 20.38 14.24
CA VAL A 183 23.86 20.36 15.71
C VAL A 183 25.19 20.19 16.45
N GLY A 184 26.21 19.64 15.79
CA GLY A 184 27.54 19.43 16.38
C GLY A 184 27.64 18.15 17.24
N TYR A 185 27.14 17.04 16.70
CA TYR A 185 27.35 15.74 17.31
C TYR A 185 28.77 15.22 17.07
N PRO A 186 29.31 14.36 17.97
CA PRO A 186 30.66 13.79 17.83
C PRO A 186 30.75 12.81 16.67
N MET A 187 31.84 12.87 15.91
CA MET A 187 32.08 12.00 14.75
C MET A 187 32.12 10.50 15.09
N GLU A 188 32.54 10.16 16.29
CA GLU A 188 32.64 8.76 16.75
C GLU A 188 31.30 8.01 16.70
N ARG A 189 30.19 8.72 16.85
CA ARG A 189 28.83 8.15 16.84
C ARG A 189 28.08 8.39 15.52
N ALA A 190 28.70 9.01 14.53
CA ALA A 190 28.08 9.35 13.25
C ALA A 190 27.53 8.11 12.51
N GLY A 191 28.28 7.01 12.50
CA GLY A 191 27.86 5.76 11.85
C GLY A 191 26.59 5.18 12.47
N PHE A 192 26.49 5.17 13.81
CA PHE A 192 25.29 4.68 14.48
C PHE A 192 24.09 5.62 14.22
N ALA A 193 24.27 6.92 14.30
CA ALA A 193 23.23 7.90 14.02
C ALA A 193 22.75 7.81 12.56
N LEU A 194 23.65 7.60 11.60
CA LEU A 194 23.31 7.35 10.21
C LEU A 194 22.48 6.06 10.06
N PHE A 195 22.89 4.98 10.71
CA PHE A 195 22.13 3.73 10.67
C PHE A 195 20.71 3.90 11.23
N VAL A 196 20.57 4.61 12.34
CA VAL A 196 19.25 4.87 12.94
C VAL A 196 18.38 5.72 12.01
N SER A 197 18.90 6.85 11.50
CA SER A 197 18.14 7.79 10.68
C SER A 197 17.84 7.28 9.27
N ALA A 198 18.77 6.55 8.66
CA ALA A 198 18.65 6.07 7.28
C ALA A 198 18.03 4.67 7.15
N VAL A 199 18.09 3.84 8.19
CA VAL A 199 17.59 2.46 8.13
C VAL A 199 16.49 2.21 9.15
N LEU A 200 16.75 2.36 10.44
CA LEU A 200 15.79 1.97 11.47
C LEU A 200 14.52 2.80 11.46
N LEU A 201 14.63 4.13 11.44
CA LEU A 201 13.44 5.01 11.42
C LEU A 201 12.61 4.86 10.14
N PRO A 202 13.19 4.87 8.92
CA PRO A 202 12.46 4.59 7.70
C PRO A 202 11.77 3.23 7.69
N PHE A 203 12.44 2.19 8.16
CA PHE A 203 11.84 0.86 8.25
C PHE A 203 10.64 0.85 9.21
N TYR A 204 10.81 1.44 10.39
CA TYR A 204 9.78 1.55 11.40
C TYR A 204 8.52 2.27 10.88
N TYR A 205 8.65 3.52 10.43
CA TYR A 205 7.47 4.27 10.03
C TYR A 205 6.85 3.78 8.71
N THR A 206 7.64 3.14 7.83
CA THR A 206 7.09 2.53 6.61
C THR A 206 6.24 1.31 6.95
N THR A 207 6.76 0.39 7.75
CA THR A 207 6.05 -0.86 8.07
C THR A 207 4.83 -0.62 8.95
N ILE A 208 4.97 0.14 10.03
CA ILE A 208 3.84 0.45 10.93
C ILE A 208 2.85 1.39 10.25
N GLY A 209 3.32 2.38 9.50
CA GLY A 209 2.45 3.28 8.75
C GLY A 209 1.56 2.54 7.75
N GLN A 210 2.12 1.57 7.01
CA GLN A 210 1.34 0.73 6.10
C GLN A 210 0.45 -0.27 6.82
N ALA A 211 0.88 -0.84 7.95
CA ALA A 211 0.05 -1.73 8.77
C ALA A 211 -1.20 -0.99 9.30
N VAL A 212 -1.03 0.21 9.81
CA VAL A 212 -2.14 1.07 10.26
C VAL A 212 -3.05 1.46 9.09
N ALA A 213 -2.46 1.82 7.94
CA ALA A 213 -3.21 2.14 6.73
C ALA A 213 -3.99 0.95 6.17
N ALA A 214 -3.51 -0.29 6.39
CA ALA A 214 -4.22 -1.49 5.97
C ALA A 214 -5.52 -1.73 6.75
N ILE A 215 -5.58 -1.29 8.00
CA ILE A 215 -6.76 -1.44 8.88
C ILE A 215 -7.73 -0.28 8.69
N ALA A 216 -7.22 0.92 8.43
CA ALA A 216 -8.02 2.13 8.36
C ALA A 216 -8.88 2.20 7.08
N PRO A 217 -10.16 2.62 7.17
CA PRO A 217 -11.03 2.76 6.00
C PRO A 217 -10.64 3.96 5.11
N VAL A 218 -10.17 5.05 5.72
CA VAL A 218 -9.82 6.31 5.03
C VAL A 218 -8.51 6.88 5.58
N VAL A 219 -7.93 7.83 4.84
CA VAL A 219 -6.61 8.41 5.14
C VAL A 219 -6.61 9.14 6.49
N GLU A 220 -7.67 9.86 6.81
CA GLU A 220 -7.80 10.63 8.04
C GLU A 220 -7.77 9.73 9.28
N VAL A 221 -8.45 8.59 9.22
CA VAL A 221 -8.45 7.59 10.30
C VAL A 221 -7.07 6.95 10.43
N ALA A 222 -6.40 6.65 9.31
CA ALA A 222 -5.03 6.12 9.33
C ALA A 222 -4.06 7.09 10.00
N ALA A 223 -4.14 8.37 9.66
CA ALA A 223 -3.31 9.42 10.24
C ALA A 223 -3.51 9.56 11.76
N LEU A 224 -4.77 9.55 12.21
CA LEU A 224 -5.11 9.60 13.64
C LEU A 224 -4.59 8.37 14.40
N LEU A 225 -4.82 7.17 13.87
CA LEU A 225 -4.36 5.93 14.49
C LEU A 225 -2.84 5.87 14.58
N PHE A 226 -2.12 6.27 13.51
CA PHE A 226 -0.67 6.30 13.54
C PHE A 226 -0.14 7.31 14.57
N THR A 227 -0.70 8.53 14.59
CA THR A 227 -0.31 9.57 15.54
C THR A 227 -0.56 9.14 16.99
N SER A 228 -1.70 8.49 17.26
CA SER A 228 -2.02 7.95 18.59
C SER A 228 -1.01 6.87 19.00
N THR A 229 -0.75 5.90 18.13
CA THR A 229 0.22 4.83 18.39
C THR A 229 1.61 5.40 18.64
N PHE A 230 2.04 6.38 17.85
CA PHE A 230 3.32 7.05 18.01
C PHE A 230 3.39 7.82 19.35
N SER A 231 2.32 8.51 19.73
CA SER A 231 2.25 9.23 20.99
C SER A 231 2.38 8.29 22.20
N PHE A 232 1.75 7.12 22.16
CA PHE A 232 1.91 6.09 23.20
C PHE A 232 3.37 5.63 23.31
N VAL A 233 4.03 5.37 22.19
CA VAL A 233 5.44 4.94 22.18
C VAL A 233 6.38 6.05 22.71
N LEU A 234 6.03 7.33 22.51
CA LEU A 234 6.82 8.47 22.99
C LEU A 234 6.68 8.73 24.50
N ILE A 235 5.54 8.37 25.11
CA ILE A 235 5.26 8.58 26.52
C ILE A 235 5.85 7.47 27.38
N LEU A 236 5.99 6.27 26.85
CA LEU A 236 6.62 5.12 27.53
C LEU A 236 8.14 5.22 27.53
#